data_460a5176ec6f1cc46a4837ca586f216a
#
_entry.id   460a5176ec6f1cc46a4837ca586f216a
#
_cell.length_a   1.000
_cell.length_b   1.000
_cell.length_c   1.000
_cell.angle_alpha   90.00
_cell.angle_beta   90.00
_cell.angle_gamma   90.00
#
_symmetry.space_group_name_H-M   'P 1'
#
loop_
_entity.id
_entity.type
_entity.pdbx_description
1 polymer ?
#
loop_
_entity_poly.entity_id
_entity_poly.type
_entity_poly.pdbx_seq_one_letter_code
_entity_poly.pdbx_strand_id
1 'polypeptide(L)'
;MNKDFTVIIEHAKKCAPPAQIEEGEIIGGFAHAQVLALADKIVEAVKSGAIRKFVVMAGCDGRAKSRNYYTDFAKGLPKDTVILTAGCAKYKYNKLDLGDIGGIPRVLDAGQCNDSYSLAVIALKLKEVFELNDINELPIVYNIAWYEQKAVIVLLALLSLGVKNIHLGPTLPAFPVSYTHLTLPTNSL
;
A
#
# COMPACT_ATOMS: atom_id res chain seq x y z
N MET A 1 4.03 -9.66 27.32
CA MET A 1 5.09 -8.96 28.09
C MET A 1 4.91 -7.47 27.81
N ASN A 2 4.48 -6.70 28.80
CA ASN A 2 4.38 -5.24 28.67
C ASN A 2 5.78 -4.64 28.73
N LYS A 3 6.14 -3.84 27.73
CA LYS A 3 7.42 -3.11 27.71
C LYS A 3 7.28 -1.85 28.57
N ASP A 4 8.23 -1.61 29.44
CA ASP A 4 8.31 -0.39 30.22
C ASP A 4 9.16 0.65 29.46
N PHE A 5 8.55 1.75 29.06
CA PHE A 5 9.20 2.85 28.35
C PHE A 5 9.50 4.06 29.24
N THR A 6 9.31 3.94 30.58
CA THR A 6 9.44 5.06 31.52
C THR A 6 10.79 5.76 31.40
N VAL A 7 11.89 5.02 31.33
CA VAL A 7 13.25 5.59 31.23
C VAL A 7 13.41 6.42 29.95
N ILE A 8 12.86 5.94 28.83
CA ILE A 8 12.92 6.63 27.52
C ILE A 8 12.08 7.91 27.58
N ILE A 9 10.89 7.84 28.16
CA ILE A 9 9.99 8.99 28.31
C ILE A 9 10.62 10.07 29.19
N GLU A 10 11.21 9.69 30.34
CA GLU A 10 11.87 10.64 31.22
C GLU A 10 13.13 11.25 30.59
N HIS A 11 13.82 10.51 29.74
CA HIS A 11 14.91 11.06 28.93
C HIS A 11 14.41 12.07 27.91
N ALA A 12 13.38 11.70 27.18
CA ALA A 12 12.78 12.57 26.15
C ALA A 12 12.28 13.91 26.71
N LYS A 13 11.70 13.92 27.92
CA LYS A 13 11.28 15.15 28.60
C LYS A 13 12.43 16.15 28.88
N LYS A 14 13.65 15.65 28.92
CA LYS A 14 14.87 16.47 29.15
C LYS A 14 15.54 16.96 27.88
N CYS A 15 15.13 16.41 26.74
CA CYS A 15 15.63 16.80 25.42
C CYS A 15 15.00 18.12 24.95
N ALA A 16 15.71 18.85 24.11
CA ALA A 16 15.12 19.97 23.39
C ALA A 16 14.00 19.46 22.44
N PRO A 17 12.88 20.20 22.32
CA PRO A 17 11.85 19.83 21.37
C PRO A 17 12.39 19.88 19.94
N PRO A 18 11.90 19.01 19.04
CA PRO A 18 12.29 19.07 17.62
C PRO A 18 11.86 20.41 17.01
N ALA A 19 12.70 20.95 16.12
CA ALA A 19 12.30 22.09 15.32
C ALA A 19 11.33 21.62 14.23
N GLN A 20 10.29 22.42 13.98
CA GLN A 20 9.40 22.17 12.85
C GLN A 20 10.16 22.42 11.54
N ILE A 21 10.21 21.43 10.68
CA ILE A 21 10.92 21.49 9.39
C ILE A 21 9.97 21.47 8.19
N GLU A 22 8.70 21.17 8.42
CA GLU A 22 7.68 21.00 7.37
C GLU A 22 6.29 21.26 7.94
N GLU A 23 5.39 21.78 7.11
CA GLU A 23 3.98 21.98 7.44
C GLU A 23 3.11 21.02 6.62
N GLY A 24 1.91 20.73 7.13
CA GLY A 24 0.93 19.88 6.49
C GLY A 24 0.53 18.67 7.33
N GLU A 25 -0.37 17.88 6.79
CA GLU A 25 -0.93 16.69 7.43
C GLU A 25 -0.80 15.48 6.51
N ILE A 26 -0.63 14.32 7.11
CA ILE A 26 -0.64 13.03 6.42
C ILE A 26 -1.72 12.17 7.05
N ILE A 27 -2.63 11.67 6.22
CA ILE A 27 -3.69 10.78 6.68
C ILE A 27 -3.17 9.35 6.69
N GLY A 28 -3.26 8.70 7.84
CA GLY A 28 -2.84 7.31 8.05
C GLY A 28 -3.85 6.52 8.88
N GLY A 29 -3.46 5.31 9.32
CA GLY A 29 -4.26 4.50 10.22
C GLY A 29 -5.33 3.63 9.55
N PHE A 30 -5.22 3.37 8.24
CA PHE A 30 -6.14 2.52 7.48
C PHE A 30 -5.70 1.05 7.43
N ALA A 31 -5.37 0.48 8.60
CA ALA A 31 -5.26 -0.97 8.74
C ALA A 31 -6.64 -1.64 8.55
N HIS A 32 -6.66 -2.97 8.46
CA HIS A 32 -7.89 -3.71 8.14
C HIS A 32 -9.08 -3.35 9.03
N ALA A 33 -8.89 -3.15 10.33
CA ALA A 33 -9.99 -2.81 11.24
C ALA A 33 -10.69 -1.49 10.83
N GLN A 34 -9.93 -0.46 10.49
CA GLN A 34 -10.47 0.83 10.05
C GLN A 34 -11.11 0.74 8.65
N VAL A 35 -10.49 0.01 7.73
CA VAL A 35 -11.06 -0.17 6.38
C VAL A 35 -12.35 -0.99 6.44
N LEU A 36 -12.40 -2.03 7.28
CA LEU A 36 -13.61 -2.82 7.48
C LEU A 36 -14.75 -2.03 8.17
N ALA A 37 -14.40 -1.08 9.03
CA ALA A 37 -15.39 -0.14 9.59
C ALA A 37 -16.00 0.77 8.51
N LEU A 38 -15.33 0.97 7.39
CA LEU A 38 -15.81 1.72 6.22
C LEU A 38 -16.37 0.81 5.12
N ALA A 39 -16.49 -0.51 5.37
CA ALA A 39 -16.81 -1.49 4.34
C ALA A 39 -18.09 -1.14 3.56
N ASP A 40 -19.17 -0.77 4.25
CA ASP A 40 -20.45 -0.43 3.60
C ASP A 40 -20.31 0.74 2.62
N LYS A 41 -19.59 1.80 3.01
CA LYS A 41 -19.31 2.94 2.14
C LYS A 41 -18.44 2.56 0.95
N ILE A 42 -17.43 1.71 1.17
CA ILE A 42 -16.54 1.23 0.10
C ILE A 42 -17.33 0.38 -0.89
N VAL A 43 -18.17 -0.54 -0.40
CA VAL A 43 -19.00 -1.40 -1.24
C VAL A 43 -19.99 -0.56 -2.05
N GLU A 44 -20.64 0.43 -1.44
CA GLU A 44 -21.54 1.36 -2.14
C GLU A 44 -20.78 2.15 -3.22
N ALA A 45 -19.60 2.68 -2.90
CA ALA A 45 -18.77 3.40 -3.85
C ALA A 45 -18.31 2.52 -5.03
N VAL A 46 -18.03 1.23 -4.80
CA VAL A 46 -17.70 0.28 -5.87
C VAL A 46 -18.93 -0.05 -6.71
N LYS A 47 -20.08 -0.32 -6.08
CA LYS A 47 -21.34 -0.64 -6.78
C LYS A 47 -21.87 0.52 -7.62
N SER A 48 -21.71 1.75 -7.15
CA SER A 48 -22.07 2.96 -7.90
C SER A 48 -21.06 3.32 -9.00
N GLY A 49 -19.89 2.67 -9.02
CA GLY A 49 -18.80 2.99 -9.96
C GLY A 49 -17.98 4.22 -9.58
N ALA A 50 -18.20 4.80 -8.40
CA ALA A 50 -17.37 5.88 -7.87
C ALA A 50 -15.94 5.42 -7.59
N ILE A 51 -15.78 4.17 -7.12
CA ILE A 51 -14.49 3.48 -7.05
C ILE A 51 -14.50 2.35 -8.07
N ARG A 52 -13.65 2.46 -9.10
CA ARG A 52 -13.55 1.46 -10.15
C ARG A 52 -12.39 0.50 -9.96
N LYS A 53 -11.33 0.94 -9.28
CA LYS A 53 -10.15 0.10 -9.03
C LYS A 53 -9.48 0.43 -7.70
N PHE A 54 -8.88 -0.59 -7.12
CA PHE A 54 -7.88 -0.47 -6.07
C PHE A 54 -6.50 -0.76 -6.65
N VAL A 55 -5.49 -0.04 -6.19
CA VAL A 55 -4.11 -0.31 -6.54
C VAL A 55 -3.32 -0.51 -5.27
N VAL A 56 -2.81 -1.71 -5.07
CA VAL A 56 -1.87 -2.00 -3.98
C VAL A 56 -0.50 -1.48 -4.41
N MET A 57 -0.08 -0.37 -3.83
CA MET A 57 1.26 0.21 -4.00
C MET A 57 1.99 0.04 -2.68
N ALA A 58 2.77 -1.00 -2.55
CA ALA A 58 3.39 -1.37 -1.28
C ALA A 58 4.86 -1.75 -1.44
N GLY A 59 5.58 -1.86 -0.33
CA GLY A 59 6.96 -2.29 -0.30
C GLY A 59 7.95 -1.17 0.00
N CYS A 60 9.16 -1.24 -0.57
CA CYS A 60 10.29 -0.43 -0.17
C CYS A 60 10.35 0.94 -0.87
N ASP A 61 11.11 1.16 -1.84
CA ASP A 61 11.35 2.37 -2.68
C ASP A 61 11.19 3.81 -2.09
N GLY A 62 10.95 3.95 -0.80
CA GLY A 62 10.82 5.27 -0.16
C GLY A 62 12.13 6.05 -0.06
N ARG A 63 13.28 5.37 -0.11
CA ARG A 63 14.60 5.93 0.21
C ARG A 63 15.27 6.69 -0.93
N ALA A 64 15.15 6.22 -2.15
CA ALA A 64 15.88 6.79 -3.27
C ALA A 64 15.23 8.07 -3.78
N LYS A 65 15.84 9.23 -3.50
CA LYS A 65 15.32 10.56 -3.85
C LYS A 65 15.14 10.76 -5.37
N SER A 66 16.01 10.16 -6.18
CA SER A 66 16.00 10.28 -7.64
C SER A 66 14.95 9.42 -8.34
N ARG A 67 14.28 8.52 -7.62
CA ARG A 67 13.28 7.62 -8.21
C ARG A 67 11.88 8.17 -8.04
N ASN A 68 11.29 8.60 -9.13
CA ASN A 68 9.94 9.18 -9.13
C ASN A 68 8.86 8.20 -9.62
N TYR A 69 9.21 6.97 -9.94
CA TYR A 69 8.28 5.98 -10.50
C TYR A 69 6.93 5.93 -9.75
N TYR A 70 6.95 5.74 -8.44
CA TYR A 70 5.71 5.68 -7.66
C TYR A 70 5.01 7.01 -7.50
N THR A 71 5.75 8.11 -7.49
CA THR A 71 5.18 9.47 -7.49
C THR A 71 4.41 9.73 -8.79
N ASP A 72 5.04 9.44 -9.91
CA ASP A 72 4.46 9.66 -11.25
C ASP A 72 3.31 8.69 -11.51
N PHE A 73 3.46 7.44 -11.08
CA PHE A 73 2.40 6.43 -11.14
C PHE A 73 1.16 6.89 -10.35
N ALA A 74 1.34 7.34 -9.10
CA ALA A 74 0.22 7.81 -8.28
C ALA A 74 -0.48 9.03 -8.89
N LYS A 75 0.29 9.98 -9.45
CA LYS A 75 -0.27 11.15 -10.16
C LYS A 75 -1.03 10.78 -11.42
N GLY A 76 -0.58 9.74 -12.12
CA GLY A 76 -1.20 9.24 -13.35
C GLY A 76 -2.45 8.38 -13.14
N LEU A 77 -2.75 7.98 -11.90
CA LEU A 77 -3.92 7.14 -11.62
C LEU A 77 -5.22 7.92 -11.85
N PRO A 78 -6.23 7.27 -12.47
CA PRO A 78 -7.57 7.83 -12.60
C PRO A 78 -8.16 8.26 -11.25
N LYS A 79 -9.05 9.26 -11.28
CA LYS A 79 -9.64 9.82 -10.04
C LYS A 79 -10.56 8.84 -9.30
N ASP A 80 -11.05 7.82 -9.97
CA ASP A 80 -11.89 6.72 -9.45
C ASP A 80 -11.08 5.54 -8.90
N THR A 81 -9.79 5.77 -8.61
CA THR A 81 -8.87 4.74 -8.10
C THR A 81 -8.42 5.06 -6.68
N VAL A 82 -8.46 4.04 -5.82
CA VAL A 82 -7.96 4.10 -4.42
C VAL A 82 -6.66 3.33 -4.31
N ILE A 83 -5.66 3.93 -3.67
CA ILE A 83 -4.36 3.32 -3.37
C ILE A 83 -4.44 2.67 -1.99
N LEU A 84 -4.13 1.37 -1.94
CA LEU A 84 -3.91 0.62 -0.70
C LEU A 84 -2.40 0.49 -0.50
N THR A 85 -1.88 0.96 0.62
CA THR A 85 -0.43 0.97 0.81
C THR A 85 0.01 0.48 2.19
N ALA A 86 1.20 -0.12 2.21
CA ALA A 86 1.96 -0.44 3.41
C ALA A 86 3.47 -0.41 3.09
N GLY A 87 4.27 0.03 4.06
CA GLY A 87 5.74 0.11 3.90
C GLY A 87 6.23 1.43 3.33
N CYS A 88 7.51 1.46 2.96
CA CYS A 88 8.22 2.71 2.67
C CYS A 88 7.88 3.34 1.31
N ALA A 89 7.33 2.58 0.36
CA ALA A 89 6.95 3.10 -0.96
C ALA A 89 5.98 4.29 -0.85
N LYS A 90 5.13 4.31 0.18
CA LYS A 90 4.17 5.39 0.44
C LYS A 90 4.80 6.77 0.57
N TYR A 91 6.05 6.88 1.02
CA TYR A 91 6.73 8.17 1.15
C TYR A 91 6.99 8.88 -0.19
N LYS A 92 6.74 8.20 -1.31
CA LYS A 92 6.76 8.77 -2.65
C LYS A 92 5.47 9.51 -3.03
N TYR A 93 4.36 9.23 -2.35
CA TYR A 93 3.05 9.76 -2.75
C TYR A 93 2.11 10.13 -1.60
N ASN A 94 2.45 9.85 -0.34
CA ASN A 94 1.56 10.15 0.79
C ASN A 94 1.39 11.65 1.09
N LYS A 95 2.23 12.51 0.50
CA LYS A 95 2.13 13.97 0.57
C LYS A 95 1.49 14.60 -0.68
N LEU A 96 1.11 13.78 -1.66
CA LEU A 96 0.38 14.28 -2.83
C LEU A 96 -1.08 14.54 -2.43
N ASP A 97 -1.60 15.68 -2.86
CA ASP A 97 -3.02 15.96 -2.77
C ASP A 97 -3.76 15.18 -3.86
N LEU A 98 -4.13 13.95 -3.54
CA LEU A 98 -4.89 13.08 -4.43
C LEU A 98 -6.41 13.19 -4.20
N GLY A 99 -6.84 13.84 -3.12
CA GLY A 99 -8.24 14.02 -2.76
C GLY A 99 -8.89 12.76 -2.17
N ASP A 100 -10.20 12.73 -2.24
CA ASP A 100 -11.05 11.64 -1.73
C ASP A 100 -12.14 11.25 -2.74
N ILE A 101 -12.81 10.14 -2.44
CA ILE A 101 -14.00 9.66 -3.16
C ILE A 101 -15.13 9.47 -2.13
N GLY A 102 -16.04 10.44 -2.08
CA GLY A 102 -17.17 10.38 -1.13
C GLY A 102 -16.74 10.37 0.34
N GLY A 103 -15.65 11.06 0.67
CA GLY A 103 -15.05 11.09 2.00
C GLY A 103 -14.13 9.89 2.32
N ILE A 104 -13.85 9.03 1.34
CA ILE A 104 -12.85 7.97 1.44
C ILE A 104 -11.55 8.51 0.85
N PRO A 105 -10.48 8.70 1.63
CA PRO A 105 -9.19 9.14 1.10
C PRO A 105 -8.70 8.23 -0.01
N ARG A 106 -8.15 8.80 -1.08
CA ARG A 106 -7.61 8.00 -2.18
C ARG A 106 -6.31 7.26 -1.84
N VAL A 107 -5.69 7.56 -0.69
CA VAL A 107 -4.56 6.80 -0.16
C VAL A 107 -4.96 6.23 1.20
N LEU A 108 -5.11 4.92 1.27
CA LEU A 108 -5.40 4.19 2.50
C LEU A 108 -4.10 3.53 2.99
N ASP A 109 -3.46 4.19 3.93
CA ASP A 109 -2.17 3.77 4.49
C ASP A 109 -2.38 2.85 5.69
N ALA A 110 -2.09 1.58 5.51
CA ALA A 110 -2.18 0.56 6.56
C ALA A 110 -1.01 0.59 7.55
N GLY A 111 0.09 1.25 7.22
CA GLY A 111 1.28 1.32 8.09
C GLY A 111 2.57 0.89 7.42
N GLN A 112 3.36 0.08 8.11
CA GLN A 112 4.69 -0.36 7.66
C GLN A 112 4.64 -1.76 7.01
N CYS A 113 5.80 -2.35 6.73
CA CYS A 113 5.88 -3.64 6.02
C CYS A 113 5.13 -4.77 6.75
N ASN A 114 5.09 -4.77 8.07
CA ASN A 114 4.34 -5.77 8.84
C ASN A 114 2.83 -5.63 8.64
N ASP A 115 2.36 -4.43 8.28
CA ASP A 115 0.95 -4.14 8.08
C ASP A 115 0.47 -4.54 6.68
N SER A 116 1.35 -5.10 5.83
CA SER A 116 0.97 -5.77 4.58
C SER A 116 -0.03 -6.91 4.81
N TYR A 117 -0.03 -7.52 6.00
CA TYR A 117 -1.06 -8.43 6.45
C TYR A 117 -2.47 -7.80 6.37
N SER A 118 -2.60 -6.54 6.78
CA SER A 118 -3.88 -5.81 6.68
C SER A 118 -4.38 -5.69 5.25
N LEU A 119 -3.49 -5.48 4.28
CA LEU A 119 -3.86 -5.39 2.86
C LEU A 119 -4.39 -6.73 2.36
N ALA A 120 -3.78 -7.85 2.77
CA ALA A 120 -4.26 -9.19 2.44
C ALA A 120 -5.65 -9.47 3.06
N VAL A 121 -5.84 -9.12 4.33
CA VAL A 121 -7.14 -9.25 5.01
C VAL A 121 -8.22 -8.43 4.33
N ILE A 122 -7.92 -7.18 3.93
CA ILE A 122 -8.85 -6.32 3.19
C ILE A 122 -9.25 -6.98 1.86
N ALA A 123 -8.28 -7.48 1.09
CA ALA A 123 -8.55 -8.14 -0.19
C ALA A 123 -9.42 -9.39 -0.02
N LEU A 124 -9.10 -10.26 0.97
CA LEU A 124 -9.90 -11.45 1.27
C LEU A 124 -11.32 -11.09 1.70
N LYS A 125 -11.48 -10.03 2.49
CA LYS A 125 -12.81 -9.60 2.93
C LYS A 125 -13.62 -8.97 1.80
N LEU A 126 -12.99 -8.21 0.92
CA LEU A 126 -13.65 -7.70 -0.29
C LEU A 126 -14.10 -8.86 -1.20
N LYS A 127 -13.26 -9.88 -1.38
CA LYS A 127 -13.63 -11.10 -2.11
C LYS A 127 -14.89 -11.74 -1.53
N GLU A 128 -14.97 -11.88 -0.20
CA GLU A 128 -16.13 -12.45 0.50
C GLU A 128 -17.38 -11.59 0.28
N VAL A 129 -17.28 -10.28 0.49
CA VAL A 129 -18.41 -9.32 0.38
C VAL A 129 -18.95 -9.23 -1.04
N PHE A 130 -18.09 -9.36 -2.05
CA PHE A 130 -18.51 -9.40 -3.45
C PHE A 130 -18.86 -10.81 -3.95
N GLU A 131 -18.87 -11.82 -3.08
CA GLU A 131 -19.22 -13.21 -3.39
C GLU A 131 -18.39 -13.81 -4.54
N LEU A 132 -17.11 -13.40 -4.65
CA LEU A 132 -16.21 -13.85 -5.70
C LEU A 132 -15.55 -15.19 -5.33
N ASN A 133 -15.33 -16.04 -6.32
CA ASN A 133 -14.69 -17.34 -6.13
C ASN A 133 -13.15 -17.23 -6.11
N ASP A 134 -12.58 -16.32 -6.91
CA ASP A 134 -11.14 -16.10 -7.01
C ASP A 134 -10.79 -14.65 -6.57
N ILE A 135 -9.72 -14.50 -5.79
CA ILE A 135 -9.19 -13.20 -5.37
C ILE A 135 -8.79 -12.33 -6.59
N ASN A 136 -8.46 -12.96 -7.70
CA ASN A 136 -8.06 -12.29 -8.94
C ASN A 136 -9.22 -11.68 -9.72
N GLU A 137 -10.47 -11.94 -9.32
CA GLU A 137 -11.66 -11.30 -9.87
C GLU A 137 -11.91 -9.92 -9.25
N LEU A 138 -11.25 -9.62 -8.13
CA LEU A 138 -11.31 -8.30 -7.51
C LEU A 138 -10.72 -7.23 -8.45
N PRO A 139 -11.27 -6.01 -8.46
CA PRO A 139 -10.73 -4.90 -9.22
C PRO A 139 -9.47 -4.33 -8.55
N ILE A 140 -8.50 -5.19 -8.24
CA ILE A 140 -7.24 -4.85 -7.57
C ILE A 140 -6.08 -5.06 -8.53
N VAL A 141 -5.20 -4.06 -8.62
CA VAL A 141 -3.91 -4.13 -9.30
C VAL A 141 -2.81 -4.11 -8.26
N TYR A 142 -1.83 -4.98 -8.38
CA TYR A 142 -0.72 -5.07 -7.45
C TYR A 142 0.54 -4.50 -8.08
N ASN A 143 1.14 -3.48 -7.44
CA ASN A 143 2.40 -2.87 -7.82
C ASN A 143 3.30 -2.84 -6.58
N ILE A 144 4.22 -3.78 -6.46
CA ILE A 144 5.02 -4.03 -5.27
C ILE A 144 6.45 -3.55 -5.49
N ALA A 145 6.89 -2.61 -4.67
CA ALA A 145 8.28 -2.15 -4.65
C ALA A 145 9.19 -3.19 -3.98
N TRP A 146 10.39 -3.35 -4.49
CA TRP A 146 11.22 -4.50 -4.21
C TRP A 146 12.66 -4.13 -3.83
N TYR A 147 13.03 -4.18 -2.55
CA TYR A 147 14.42 -3.88 -2.12
C TYR A 147 14.92 -4.70 -0.94
N GLU A 148 14.05 -5.23 -0.08
CA GLU A 148 14.45 -5.89 1.16
C GLU A 148 13.79 -7.25 1.32
N GLN A 149 14.36 -8.09 2.20
CA GLN A 149 13.86 -9.44 2.48
C GLN A 149 12.38 -9.47 2.86
N LYS A 150 11.89 -8.45 3.58
CA LYS A 150 10.47 -8.37 3.96
C LYS A 150 9.54 -8.26 2.77
N ALA A 151 9.93 -7.52 1.75
CA ALA A 151 9.16 -7.43 0.51
C ALA A 151 9.12 -8.78 -0.23
N VAL A 152 10.20 -9.56 -0.17
CA VAL A 152 10.24 -10.95 -0.69
C VAL A 152 9.20 -11.82 0.02
N ILE A 153 9.15 -11.75 1.36
CA ILE A 153 8.18 -12.52 2.16
C ILE A 153 6.74 -12.12 1.79
N VAL A 154 6.49 -10.83 1.64
CA VAL A 154 5.17 -10.31 1.21
C VAL A 154 4.77 -10.87 -0.16
N LEU A 155 5.70 -10.86 -1.13
CA LEU A 155 5.43 -11.44 -2.45
C LEU A 155 5.11 -12.93 -2.36
N LEU A 156 5.93 -13.69 -1.63
CA LEU A 156 5.69 -15.13 -1.47
C LEU A 156 4.35 -15.41 -0.79
N ALA A 157 3.95 -14.57 0.18
CA ALA A 157 2.64 -14.66 0.80
C ALA A 157 1.50 -14.39 -0.20
N LEU A 158 1.62 -13.36 -1.04
CA LEU A 158 0.64 -13.07 -2.09
C LEU A 158 0.54 -14.23 -3.11
N LEU A 159 1.68 -14.79 -3.52
CA LEU A 159 1.71 -15.94 -4.42
C LEU A 159 1.08 -17.18 -3.77
N SER A 160 1.30 -17.41 -2.47
CA SER A 160 0.68 -18.52 -1.73
C SER A 160 -0.84 -18.37 -1.60
N LEU A 161 -1.35 -17.14 -1.61
CA LEU A 161 -2.78 -16.84 -1.67
C LEU A 161 -3.37 -16.95 -3.08
N GLY A 162 -2.56 -17.32 -4.07
CA GLY A 162 -2.98 -17.46 -5.46
C GLY A 162 -3.12 -16.13 -6.22
N VAL A 163 -2.59 -15.03 -5.68
CA VAL A 163 -2.61 -13.73 -6.37
C VAL A 163 -1.75 -13.77 -7.62
N LYS A 164 -2.30 -13.29 -8.73
CA LYS A 164 -1.68 -13.24 -10.06
C LYS A 164 -1.49 -11.79 -10.50
N ASN A 165 -0.78 -11.60 -11.61
CA ASN A 165 -0.59 -10.29 -12.26
C ASN A 165 0.01 -9.23 -11.32
N ILE A 166 1.01 -9.62 -10.54
CA ILE A 166 1.73 -8.72 -9.65
C ILE A 166 2.79 -8.00 -10.46
N HIS A 167 2.68 -6.67 -10.57
CA HIS A 167 3.74 -5.82 -11.11
C HIS A 167 4.80 -5.61 -10.04
N LEU A 168 6.03 -5.96 -10.35
CA LEU A 168 7.17 -5.66 -9.49
C LEU A 168 7.70 -4.27 -9.84
N GLY A 169 8.07 -3.52 -8.83
CA GLY A 169 8.54 -2.15 -8.99
C GLY A 169 9.82 -2.03 -9.82
N PRO A 170 10.39 -0.82 -9.92
CA PRO A 170 11.43 -0.50 -10.90
C PRO A 170 12.72 -1.31 -10.75
N THR A 171 12.88 -2.06 -9.65
CA THR A 171 14.02 -2.97 -9.45
C THR A 171 13.50 -4.37 -9.20
N LEU A 172 14.01 -5.33 -9.94
CA LEU A 172 13.66 -6.74 -9.77
C LEU A 172 14.50 -7.38 -8.66
N PRO A 173 13.93 -8.33 -7.89
CA PRO A 173 14.73 -9.18 -7.00
C PRO A 173 15.67 -10.08 -7.81
N ALA A 174 16.80 -10.46 -7.22
CA ALA A 174 17.83 -11.24 -7.92
C ALA A 174 17.38 -12.66 -8.33
N PHE A 175 16.43 -13.25 -7.62
CA PHE A 175 16.02 -14.65 -7.84
C PHE A 175 15.13 -14.91 -9.07
N PRO A 176 14.36 -13.95 -9.63
CA PRO A 176 13.55 -14.21 -10.83
C PRO A 176 14.34 -14.15 -12.14
N VAL A 177 15.62 -13.87 -12.11
CA VAL A 177 16.41 -13.43 -13.27
C VAL A 177 16.64 -14.51 -14.32
N SER A 178 16.39 -15.78 -14.07
CA SER A 178 16.78 -16.77 -15.08
C SER A 178 15.68 -17.62 -15.70
N TYR A 179 14.55 -17.89 -15.10
CA TYR A 179 13.61 -18.87 -15.65
C TYR A 179 12.15 -18.76 -15.24
N THR A 180 11.71 -17.65 -14.70
CA THR A 180 10.33 -17.56 -14.28
C THR A 180 9.46 -16.93 -15.35
N HIS A 181 8.30 -17.50 -15.57
CA HIS A 181 7.18 -16.98 -16.38
C HIS A 181 6.59 -15.68 -15.82
N LEU A 182 7.41 -14.82 -15.24
CA LEU A 182 7.06 -13.45 -14.93
C LEU A 182 7.11 -12.68 -16.23
N THR A 183 6.00 -12.58 -16.91
CA THR A 183 5.85 -11.65 -18.02
C THR A 183 5.93 -10.24 -17.46
N LEU A 184 7.12 -9.65 -17.54
CA LEU A 184 7.28 -8.22 -17.35
C LEU A 184 6.55 -7.51 -18.49
N PRO A 185 5.80 -6.45 -18.23
CA PRO A 185 5.41 -5.57 -19.32
C PRO A 185 6.69 -5.01 -19.95
N THR A 186 6.92 -5.39 -21.19
CA THR A 186 8.12 -5.02 -21.97
C THR A 186 8.13 -3.56 -22.43
N ASN A 187 7.19 -2.76 -21.97
CA ASN A 187 7.12 -1.34 -22.31
C ASN A 187 7.47 -0.51 -21.09
N SER A 188 8.76 -0.40 -20.87
CA SER A 188 9.35 0.72 -20.17
C SER A 188 9.45 1.90 -21.13
N LEU A 189 8.71 2.92 -20.93
CA LEU A 189 9.05 4.30 -21.27
C LEU A 189 8.66 5.18 -20.11
#